data_bfc4e31e9debca492f4df6ed348ead6f
#
_entry.id   bfc4e31e9debca492f4df6ed348ead6f
#
_cell.length_a   1.000
_cell.length_b   1.000
_cell.length_c   1.000
_cell.angle_alpha   90.00
_cell.angle_beta   90.00
_cell.angle_gamma   90.00
#
_symmetry.space_group_name_H-M   'P 1'
#
loop_
_entity.id
_entity.type
_entity.pdbx_description
1 polymer ?
#
loop_
_entity_poly.entity_id
_entity_poly.type
_entity_poly.pdbx_seq_one_letter_code
_entity_poly.pdbx_strand_id
1 'polypeptide(L)'
;LRLEDLSEEVAMIAVQGPQSQELISEFLESGSLPERRHNRLSKISIMGEEMLISRTGYTGEPLCFEMFMSADAVTGIWEKLHKSGISRGMTAAGLGARDTLRLEARLPLYGHELGEDPEGAEIPAYAFPLSAYAVSFSEAKRDFIGKEAWLQHHRHLEDLRSGNAQETPALPKRIFALHLQDRGVMRQGDGVYLGDIRLGSVTSGTVVPFWKFSDSGESSKITEQHHRRSIGLALLNARTQIGTELEIEVRGRRLKAIVVRRHGSSKTLPYFRALIP
;
A
#
# COMPACT_ATOMS: atom_id res chain seq x y z
N LEU A 1 23.33 -19.34 -11.61
CA LEU A 1 22.65 -18.09 -11.25
C LEU A 1 23.72 -17.08 -10.85
N ARG A 2 23.72 -15.89 -11.48
CA ARG A 2 24.56 -14.76 -11.06
C ARG A 2 23.66 -13.77 -10.33
N LEU A 3 24.07 -13.31 -9.16
CA LEU A 3 23.43 -12.30 -8.37
C LEU A 3 24.42 -11.14 -8.18
N GLU A 4 23.97 -9.92 -8.44
CA GLU A 4 24.74 -8.69 -8.24
C GLU A 4 23.94 -7.74 -7.38
N ASP A 5 24.59 -7.08 -6.44
CA ASP A 5 24.05 -5.98 -5.66
C ASP A 5 24.41 -4.66 -6.36
N LEU A 6 23.40 -3.94 -6.86
CA LEU A 6 23.54 -2.66 -7.55
C LEU A 6 22.99 -1.49 -6.71
N SER A 7 22.83 -1.66 -5.41
CA SER A 7 22.18 -0.67 -4.53
C SER A 7 22.86 0.70 -4.56
N GLU A 8 24.19 0.73 -4.74
CA GLU A 8 24.96 1.99 -4.81
C GLU A 8 25.01 2.60 -6.23
N GLU A 9 24.65 1.82 -7.25
CA GLU A 9 24.74 2.24 -8.65
C GLU A 9 23.41 2.71 -9.21
N VAL A 10 22.29 2.24 -8.64
CA VAL A 10 20.93 2.48 -9.14
C VAL A 10 20.13 3.31 -8.15
N ALA A 11 19.58 4.42 -8.64
CA ALA A 11 18.62 5.23 -7.91
C ALA A 11 17.21 5.06 -8.49
N MET A 12 16.19 5.32 -7.67
CA MET A 12 14.78 5.26 -8.05
C MET A 12 14.05 6.54 -7.68
N ILE A 13 13.30 7.11 -8.63
CA ILE A 13 12.35 8.20 -8.41
C ILE A 13 10.95 7.69 -8.70
N ALA A 14 9.99 7.99 -7.81
CA ALA A 14 8.57 7.77 -8.07
C ALA A 14 7.87 9.08 -8.44
N VAL A 15 7.18 9.08 -9.61
CA VAL A 15 6.35 10.20 -10.08
C VAL A 15 4.92 9.71 -10.18
N GLN A 16 4.03 10.26 -9.34
CA GLN A 16 2.68 9.73 -9.16
C GLN A 16 1.64 10.86 -9.19
N GLY A 17 0.45 10.55 -9.66
CA GLY A 17 -0.65 11.49 -9.74
C GLY A 17 -1.20 11.66 -11.16
N PRO A 18 -2.35 12.34 -11.30
CA PRO A 18 -3.07 12.43 -12.58
C PRO A 18 -2.26 13.01 -13.73
N GLN A 19 -1.30 13.89 -13.43
CA GLN A 19 -0.46 14.56 -14.44
C GLN A 19 0.93 13.91 -14.62
N SER A 20 1.22 12.82 -13.92
CA SER A 20 2.53 12.17 -13.95
C SER A 20 2.93 11.71 -15.36
N GLN A 21 1.97 11.17 -16.12
CA GLN A 21 2.21 10.69 -17.47
C GLN A 21 2.59 11.84 -18.42
N GLU A 22 1.86 12.95 -18.39
CA GLU A 22 2.13 14.12 -19.23
C GLU A 22 3.48 14.72 -18.90
N LEU A 23 3.77 14.90 -17.61
CA LEU A 23 5.04 15.46 -17.16
C LEU A 23 6.24 14.63 -17.63
N ILE A 24 6.21 13.31 -17.49
CA ILE A 24 7.31 12.45 -17.93
C ILE A 24 7.43 12.48 -19.46
N SER A 25 6.28 12.47 -20.17
CA SER A 25 6.27 12.46 -21.64
C SER A 25 6.94 13.69 -22.27
N GLU A 26 6.94 14.85 -21.60
CA GLU A 26 7.60 16.07 -22.09
C GLU A 26 9.12 15.97 -22.20
N PHE A 27 9.71 15.08 -21.40
CA PHE A 27 11.16 14.92 -21.36
C PHE A 27 11.65 13.65 -22.04
N LEU A 28 10.73 12.89 -22.64
CA LEU A 28 11.04 11.65 -23.32
C LEU A 28 11.80 11.92 -24.62
N GLU A 29 13.07 11.51 -24.67
CA GLU A 29 13.92 11.64 -25.85
C GLU A 29 13.85 10.40 -26.75
N SER A 30 13.74 9.21 -26.15
CA SER A 30 13.57 7.96 -26.88
C SER A 30 12.81 6.93 -26.06
N GLY A 31 12.35 5.87 -26.71
CA GLY A 31 11.53 4.82 -26.10
C GLY A 31 10.05 5.20 -26.02
N SER A 32 9.32 4.50 -25.19
CA SER A 32 7.89 4.76 -24.92
C SER A 32 7.55 4.41 -23.47
N LEU A 33 6.58 5.12 -22.90
CA LEU A 33 6.05 4.77 -21.60
C LEU A 33 5.46 3.35 -21.62
N PRO A 34 5.50 2.62 -20.49
CA PRO A 34 4.95 1.27 -20.41
C PRO A 34 3.47 1.24 -20.80
N GLU A 35 3.00 0.11 -21.33
CA GLU A 35 1.59 -0.12 -21.60
C GLU A 35 0.71 0.28 -20.40
N ARG A 36 -0.53 0.68 -20.68
CA ARG A 36 -1.50 1.13 -19.65
C ARG A 36 -2.03 0.00 -18.75
N ARG A 37 -1.13 -0.83 -18.25
CA ARG A 37 -1.41 -1.93 -17.32
C ARG A 37 -0.41 -1.87 -16.17
N HIS A 38 -0.85 -2.21 -14.97
CA HIS A 38 0.04 -2.33 -13.81
C HIS A 38 1.16 -3.34 -14.07
N ASN A 39 2.31 -3.11 -13.43
CA ASN A 39 3.48 -3.98 -13.48
C ASN A 39 4.06 -4.14 -14.90
N ARG A 40 3.89 -3.13 -15.76
CA ARG A 40 4.57 -3.06 -17.05
C ARG A 40 5.81 -2.21 -16.95
N LEU A 41 6.82 -2.60 -17.70
CA LEU A 41 8.15 -2.01 -17.73
C LEU A 41 8.51 -1.66 -19.16
N SER A 42 9.23 -0.54 -19.37
CA SER A 42 9.86 -0.20 -20.63
C SER A 42 11.21 0.49 -20.41
N LYS A 43 11.97 0.63 -21.48
CA LYS A 43 13.18 1.45 -21.51
C LYS A 43 12.85 2.80 -22.15
N ILE A 44 13.38 3.85 -21.56
CA ILE A 44 13.27 5.23 -22.07
C ILE A 44 14.59 5.95 -21.93
N SER A 45 14.72 7.11 -22.60
CA SER A 45 15.81 8.05 -22.35
C SER A 45 15.27 9.44 -22.00
N ILE A 46 15.87 10.06 -20.99
CA ILE A 46 15.61 11.43 -20.54
C ILE A 46 16.95 12.08 -20.21
N MET A 47 17.24 13.25 -20.77
CA MET A 47 18.50 13.98 -20.57
C MET A 47 19.75 13.16 -20.97
N GLY A 48 19.64 12.36 -22.02
CA GLY A 48 20.72 11.47 -22.47
C GLY A 48 20.92 10.22 -21.61
N GLU A 49 20.18 10.06 -20.52
CA GLU A 49 20.26 8.91 -19.62
C GLU A 49 19.25 7.84 -20.02
N GLU A 50 19.77 6.61 -20.28
CA GLU A 50 18.92 5.44 -20.48
C GLU A 50 18.45 4.89 -19.12
N MET A 51 17.16 4.64 -18.98
CA MET A 51 16.56 4.18 -17.74
C MET A 51 15.42 3.19 -17.95
N LEU A 52 15.12 2.44 -16.92
CA LEU A 52 13.91 1.64 -16.85
C LEU A 52 12.80 2.47 -16.20
N ILE A 53 11.59 2.37 -16.75
CA ILE A 53 10.40 2.96 -16.16
C ILE A 53 9.32 1.91 -16.02
N SER A 54 8.67 1.84 -14.86
CA SER A 54 7.59 0.90 -14.58
C SER A 54 6.28 1.63 -14.25
N ARG A 55 5.14 0.99 -14.55
CA ARG A 55 3.81 1.38 -14.06
C ARG A 55 3.55 0.71 -12.71
N THR A 56 4.32 1.12 -11.74
CA THR A 56 4.22 0.68 -10.34
C THR A 56 4.21 1.90 -9.43
N GLY A 57 3.78 1.72 -8.20
CA GLY A 57 3.76 2.78 -7.19
C GLY A 57 3.27 2.29 -5.85
N TYR A 58 3.42 3.14 -4.84
CA TYR A 58 3.21 2.80 -3.44
C TYR A 58 2.26 3.78 -2.73
N THR A 59 1.28 4.31 -3.46
CA THR A 59 0.32 5.30 -2.94
C THR A 59 -1.14 4.96 -3.21
N GLY A 60 -1.39 3.94 -4.03
CA GLY A 60 -2.73 3.61 -4.52
C GLY A 60 -3.21 4.54 -5.65
N GLU A 61 -2.38 5.49 -6.10
CA GLU A 61 -2.70 6.32 -7.25
C GLU A 61 -2.70 5.47 -8.52
N PRO A 62 -3.73 5.55 -9.39
CA PRO A 62 -3.81 4.77 -10.63
C PRO A 62 -2.71 5.12 -11.63
N LEU A 63 -2.34 6.41 -11.72
CA LEU A 63 -1.25 6.87 -12.57
C LEU A 63 0.00 7.07 -11.73
N CYS A 64 0.87 6.08 -11.76
CA CYS A 64 2.14 6.09 -11.06
C CYS A 64 3.23 5.45 -11.90
N PHE A 65 4.44 5.99 -11.74
CA PHE A 65 5.64 5.52 -12.40
C PHE A 65 6.79 5.47 -11.40
N GLU A 66 7.58 4.42 -11.49
CA GLU A 66 8.88 4.31 -10.83
C GLU A 66 9.95 4.25 -11.91
N MET A 67 10.93 5.15 -11.81
CA MET A 67 11.99 5.35 -12.78
C MET A 67 13.31 4.92 -12.15
N PHE A 68 14.00 3.96 -12.75
CA PHE A 68 15.27 3.39 -12.27
C PHE A 68 16.38 3.82 -13.21
N MET A 69 17.35 4.53 -12.68
CA MET A 69 18.44 5.19 -13.41
C MET A 69 19.76 5.08 -12.68
N SER A 70 20.84 5.52 -13.29
CA SER A 70 22.12 5.64 -12.62
C SER A 70 22.04 6.59 -11.42
N ALA A 71 22.74 6.28 -10.34
CA ALA A 71 22.78 7.12 -9.15
C ALA A 71 23.34 8.53 -9.45
N ASP A 72 24.24 8.66 -10.43
CA ASP A 72 24.83 9.94 -10.83
C ASP A 72 23.83 10.85 -11.55
N ALA A 73 22.87 10.27 -12.29
CA ALA A 73 21.89 11.03 -13.06
C ALA A 73 20.68 11.50 -12.24
N VAL A 74 20.40 10.87 -11.08
CA VAL A 74 19.15 11.06 -10.35
C VAL A 74 18.87 12.49 -9.94
N THR A 75 19.90 13.24 -9.49
CA THR A 75 19.75 14.63 -9.03
C THR A 75 19.29 15.53 -10.17
N GLY A 76 19.94 15.46 -11.33
CA GLY A 76 19.58 16.29 -12.49
C GLY A 76 18.17 15.98 -13.00
N ILE A 77 17.78 14.71 -13.04
CA ILE A 77 16.44 14.30 -13.47
C ILE A 77 15.39 14.74 -12.46
N TRP A 78 15.65 14.60 -11.15
CA TRP A 78 14.78 15.09 -10.08
C TRP A 78 14.54 16.61 -10.22
N GLU A 79 15.59 17.40 -10.32
CA GLU A 79 15.50 18.86 -10.45
C GLU A 79 14.69 19.27 -11.68
N LYS A 80 14.92 18.61 -12.82
CA LYS A 80 14.23 18.86 -14.06
C LYS A 80 12.72 18.60 -13.94
N LEU A 81 12.36 17.42 -13.45
CA LEU A 81 10.96 17.02 -13.23
C LEU A 81 10.27 17.93 -12.21
N HIS A 82 10.92 18.20 -11.08
CA HIS A 82 10.38 19.04 -10.03
C HIS A 82 10.13 20.47 -10.52
N LYS A 83 11.13 21.10 -11.14
CA LYS A 83 11.00 22.46 -11.69
C LYS A 83 9.84 22.60 -12.68
N SER A 84 9.66 21.64 -13.58
CA SER A 84 8.58 21.66 -14.55
C SER A 84 7.23 21.28 -13.98
N GLY A 85 7.23 20.44 -12.94
CA GLY A 85 6.01 19.97 -12.29
C GLY A 85 5.36 20.95 -11.32
N ILE A 86 6.12 21.93 -10.77
CA ILE A 86 5.61 22.89 -9.78
C ILE A 86 4.39 23.67 -10.32
N SER A 87 4.45 24.14 -11.54
CA SER A 87 3.33 24.87 -12.17
C SER A 87 2.07 24.02 -12.38
N ARG A 88 2.21 22.70 -12.29
CA ARG A 88 1.13 21.70 -12.38
C ARG A 88 0.69 21.18 -11.01
N GLY A 89 1.16 21.80 -9.93
CA GLY A 89 0.84 21.38 -8.55
C GLY A 89 1.66 20.18 -8.08
N MET A 90 2.77 19.83 -8.72
CA MET A 90 3.69 18.81 -8.23
C MET A 90 4.30 19.25 -6.89
N THR A 91 4.36 18.33 -5.96
CA THR A 91 4.98 18.53 -4.64
C THR A 91 5.93 17.39 -4.34
N ALA A 92 7.09 17.71 -3.78
CA ALA A 92 8.00 16.70 -3.27
C ALA A 92 7.38 16.00 -2.05
N ALA A 93 7.34 14.68 -2.06
CA ALA A 93 6.77 13.87 -1.00
C ALA A 93 7.89 13.27 -0.13
N GLY A 94 7.91 13.61 1.16
CA GLY A 94 8.81 13.02 2.13
C GLY A 94 8.29 11.67 2.66
N LEU A 95 9.09 11.03 3.53
CA LEU A 95 8.78 9.70 4.10
C LEU A 95 7.44 9.67 4.85
N GLY A 96 7.09 10.74 5.59
CA GLY A 96 5.80 10.82 6.29
C GLY A 96 4.61 10.85 5.35
N ALA A 97 4.71 11.57 4.22
CA ALA A 97 3.67 11.58 3.18
C ALA A 97 3.57 10.22 2.50
N ARG A 98 4.72 9.61 2.17
CA ARG A 98 4.79 8.26 1.59
C ARG A 98 4.11 7.23 2.50
N ASP A 99 4.41 7.24 3.81
CA ASP A 99 3.78 6.32 4.77
C ASP A 99 2.28 6.55 4.91
N THR A 100 1.84 7.80 4.95
CA THR A 100 0.42 8.14 5.01
C THR A 100 -0.33 7.65 3.77
N LEU A 101 0.19 7.93 2.59
CA LEU A 101 -0.45 7.56 1.31
C LEU A 101 -0.54 6.03 1.15
N ARG A 102 0.55 5.30 1.44
CA ARG A 102 0.53 3.83 1.36
C ARG A 102 -0.48 3.23 2.35
N LEU A 103 -0.60 3.84 3.53
CA LEU A 103 -1.52 3.35 4.57
C LEU A 103 -2.99 3.60 4.17
N GLU A 104 -3.32 4.74 3.59
CA GLU A 104 -4.64 4.99 3.00
C GLU A 104 -4.98 3.95 1.92
N ALA A 105 -4.00 3.58 1.09
CA ALA A 105 -4.12 2.54 0.08
C ALA A 105 -4.08 1.11 0.66
N ARG A 106 -3.80 0.95 1.95
CA ARG A 106 -3.61 -0.34 2.62
C ARG A 106 -2.46 -1.15 2.05
N LEU A 107 -1.40 -0.51 1.59
CA LEU A 107 -0.20 -1.21 1.14
C LEU A 107 0.69 -1.56 2.34
N PRO A 108 1.22 -2.80 2.40
CA PRO A 108 2.03 -3.25 3.52
C PRO A 108 3.42 -2.63 3.48
N LEU A 109 4.03 -2.48 4.65
CA LEU A 109 5.42 -2.05 4.81
C LEU A 109 6.20 -3.15 5.53
N TYR A 110 7.41 -3.46 5.04
CA TYR A 110 8.31 -4.36 5.75
C TYR A 110 8.71 -3.77 7.11
N GLY A 111 8.75 -4.60 8.14
CA GLY A 111 8.93 -4.19 9.54
C GLY A 111 7.64 -3.71 10.23
N HIS A 112 6.50 -3.76 9.52
CA HIS A 112 5.17 -3.41 10.05
C HIS A 112 4.15 -4.52 9.77
N GLU A 113 3.73 -4.68 8.53
CA GLU A 113 2.78 -5.72 8.10
C GLU A 113 3.45 -6.99 7.58
N LEU A 114 4.74 -6.92 7.30
CA LEU A 114 5.60 -8.02 6.84
C LEU A 114 6.87 -8.03 7.69
N GLY A 115 7.45 -9.19 7.91
CA GLY A 115 8.58 -9.40 8.81
C GLY A 115 8.12 -9.99 10.14
N GLU A 116 8.46 -9.39 11.27
CA GLU A 116 8.15 -9.86 12.61
C GLU A 116 7.08 -8.98 13.28
N ASP A 117 6.25 -9.59 14.10
CA ASP A 117 5.32 -8.87 14.97
C ASP A 117 6.05 -8.30 16.22
N PRO A 118 5.40 -7.45 17.04
CA PRO A 118 6.04 -6.88 18.22
C PRO A 118 6.54 -7.91 19.25
N GLU A 119 6.04 -9.13 19.18
CA GLU A 119 6.45 -10.25 20.03
C GLU A 119 7.62 -11.07 19.43
N GLY A 120 8.14 -10.67 18.25
CA GLY A 120 9.24 -11.33 17.54
C GLY A 120 8.83 -12.56 16.74
N ALA A 121 7.54 -12.79 16.55
CA ALA A 121 7.05 -13.89 15.72
C ALA A 121 6.93 -13.44 14.26
N GLU A 122 7.35 -14.31 13.32
CA GLU A 122 7.19 -14.04 11.89
C GLU A 122 5.73 -13.82 11.51
N ILE A 123 5.47 -12.74 10.80
CA ILE A 123 4.15 -12.46 10.20
C ILE A 123 4.04 -13.27 8.90
N PRO A 124 3.13 -14.27 8.81
CA PRO A 124 2.95 -15.00 7.58
C PRO A 124 2.61 -14.06 6.43
N ALA A 125 3.28 -14.20 5.28
CA ALA A 125 3.01 -13.31 4.14
C ALA A 125 1.54 -13.31 3.70
N TYR A 126 0.83 -14.43 3.86
CA TYR A 126 -0.62 -14.53 3.62
C TYR A 126 -1.49 -13.86 4.70
N ALA A 127 -0.90 -13.41 5.82
CA ALA A 127 -1.62 -12.56 6.75
C ALA A 127 -2.10 -11.27 6.07
N PHE A 128 -1.35 -10.81 5.06
CA PHE A 128 -1.77 -9.69 4.22
C PHE A 128 -2.61 -10.18 3.02
N PRO A 129 -3.87 -9.74 2.86
CA PRO A 129 -4.79 -10.34 1.88
C PRO A 129 -4.37 -10.26 0.42
N LEU A 130 -3.57 -9.23 0.05
CA LEU A 130 -3.10 -9.06 -1.34
C LEU A 130 -1.96 -10.03 -1.70
N SER A 131 -1.30 -10.64 -0.73
CA SER A 131 -0.23 -11.64 -0.98
C SER A 131 -0.74 -12.85 -1.74
N ALA A 132 -2.03 -13.16 -1.64
CA ALA A 132 -2.67 -14.23 -2.40
C ALA A 132 -2.57 -14.03 -3.94
N TYR A 133 -2.40 -12.79 -4.40
CA TYR A 133 -2.24 -12.48 -5.83
C TYR A 133 -0.78 -12.48 -6.28
N ALA A 134 0.17 -12.52 -5.36
CA ALA A 134 1.60 -12.48 -5.65
C ALA A 134 2.18 -13.86 -6.00
N VAL A 135 1.51 -14.94 -5.61
CA VAL A 135 1.98 -16.31 -5.80
C VAL A 135 1.03 -17.07 -6.72
N SER A 136 1.57 -17.67 -7.78
CA SER A 136 0.82 -18.54 -8.67
C SER A 136 1.10 -20.00 -8.36
N PHE A 137 0.04 -20.80 -8.26
CA PHE A 137 0.11 -22.26 -8.12
C PHE A 137 -0.30 -22.99 -9.41
N SER A 138 -0.34 -22.27 -10.54
CA SER A 138 -0.66 -22.89 -11.83
C SER A 138 0.40 -23.95 -12.21
N GLU A 139 0.00 -24.95 -12.99
CA GLU A 139 0.89 -26.01 -13.48
C GLU A 139 2.07 -25.45 -14.30
N ALA A 140 1.86 -24.33 -15.00
CA ALA A 140 2.90 -23.64 -15.77
C ALA A 140 4.03 -23.09 -14.85
N LYS A 141 3.73 -22.81 -13.58
CA LYS A 141 4.72 -22.45 -12.59
C LYS A 141 5.28 -23.72 -11.95
N ARG A 142 6.45 -24.12 -12.38
CA ARG A 142 7.18 -25.28 -11.85
C ARG A 142 7.28 -25.24 -10.32
N ASP A 143 7.90 -26.22 -9.75
CA ASP A 143 8.19 -26.25 -8.31
C ASP A 143 9.13 -25.12 -7.88
N PHE A 144 8.96 -24.60 -6.65
CA PHE A 144 9.76 -23.52 -6.09
C PHE A 144 9.91 -23.68 -4.57
N ILE A 145 10.94 -23.06 -4.01
CA ILE A 145 11.24 -23.12 -2.57
C ILE A 145 10.07 -22.54 -1.78
N GLY A 146 9.58 -23.29 -0.78
CA GLY A 146 8.49 -22.89 0.09
C GLY A 146 7.08 -23.10 -0.47
N LYS A 147 6.91 -23.70 -1.66
CA LYS A 147 5.60 -23.91 -2.30
C LYS A 147 4.60 -24.62 -1.40
N GLU A 148 5.01 -25.62 -0.64
CA GLU A 148 4.12 -26.40 0.22
C GLU A 148 3.57 -25.55 1.37
N ALA A 149 4.42 -24.75 2.03
CA ALA A 149 4.02 -23.81 3.07
C ALA A 149 3.05 -22.76 2.53
N TRP A 150 3.34 -22.22 1.34
CA TRP A 150 2.44 -21.27 0.66
C TRP A 150 1.09 -21.90 0.32
N LEU A 151 1.04 -23.16 -0.11
CA LEU A 151 -0.20 -23.89 -0.38
C LEU A 151 -1.03 -24.10 0.89
N GLN A 152 -0.39 -24.38 2.02
CA GLN A 152 -1.09 -24.47 3.32
C GLN A 152 -1.73 -23.13 3.69
N HIS A 153 -0.99 -22.04 3.63
CA HIS A 153 -1.53 -20.70 3.89
C HIS A 153 -2.68 -20.35 2.91
N HIS A 154 -2.53 -20.70 1.65
CA HIS A 154 -3.57 -20.46 0.64
C HIS A 154 -4.87 -21.20 0.97
N ARG A 155 -4.79 -22.49 1.30
CA ARG A 155 -5.95 -23.30 1.70
C ARG A 155 -6.63 -22.71 2.93
N HIS A 156 -5.88 -22.38 3.98
CA HIS A 156 -6.45 -21.75 5.17
C HIS A 156 -7.11 -20.40 4.88
N LEU A 157 -6.55 -19.59 3.97
CA LEU A 157 -7.18 -18.35 3.55
C LEU A 157 -8.51 -18.59 2.82
N GLU A 158 -8.60 -19.61 1.96
CA GLU A 158 -9.84 -19.99 1.28
C GLU A 158 -10.88 -20.55 2.27
N ASP A 159 -10.47 -21.36 3.24
CA ASP A 159 -11.34 -21.85 4.30
C ASP A 159 -11.91 -20.69 5.14
N LEU A 160 -11.10 -19.70 5.49
CA LEU A 160 -11.55 -18.47 6.16
C LEU A 160 -12.55 -17.68 5.32
N ARG A 161 -12.34 -17.58 4.00
CA ARG A 161 -13.23 -16.86 3.08
C ARG A 161 -14.58 -17.56 2.87
N SER A 162 -14.55 -18.88 2.84
CA SER A 162 -15.77 -19.69 2.67
C SER A 162 -16.55 -19.91 3.98
N GLY A 163 -16.02 -19.46 5.11
CA GLY A 163 -16.63 -19.66 6.42
C GLY A 163 -16.49 -21.08 6.97
N ASN A 164 -15.69 -21.93 6.32
CA ASN A 164 -15.51 -23.36 6.70
C ASN A 164 -14.42 -23.59 7.74
N ALA A 165 -13.65 -22.56 8.12
CA ALA A 165 -12.53 -22.70 9.02
C ALA A 165 -12.97 -22.88 10.46
N GLN A 166 -12.78 -24.09 11.01
CA GLN A 166 -12.87 -24.34 12.45
C GLN A 166 -11.56 -23.95 13.16
N GLU A 167 -10.42 -24.25 12.56
CA GLU A 167 -9.08 -23.85 13.02
C GLU A 167 -8.21 -23.42 11.83
N THR A 168 -7.33 -22.45 12.06
CA THR A 168 -6.38 -21.95 11.06
C THR A 168 -4.95 -21.89 11.62
N PRO A 169 -4.34 -23.05 11.97
CA PRO A 169 -3.06 -23.06 12.67
C PRO A 169 -1.92 -22.40 11.87
N ALA A 170 -1.93 -22.50 10.53
CA ALA A 170 -0.92 -21.85 9.70
C ALA A 170 -1.20 -20.37 9.45
N LEU A 171 -2.40 -19.86 9.73
CA LEU A 171 -2.77 -18.46 9.57
C LEU A 171 -3.61 -17.96 10.75
N PRO A 172 -3.04 -17.95 11.97
CA PRO A 172 -3.79 -17.60 13.18
C PRO A 172 -4.17 -16.13 13.26
N LYS A 173 -3.37 -15.25 12.63
CA LYS A 173 -3.57 -13.81 12.59
C LYS A 173 -3.57 -13.30 11.13
N ARG A 174 -4.27 -12.20 10.88
CA ARG A 174 -4.33 -11.53 9.57
C ARG A 174 -4.29 -10.02 9.75
N ILE A 175 -3.88 -9.31 8.69
CA ILE A 175 -3.87 -7.85 8.66
C ILE A 175 -5.26 -7.32 8.30
N PHE A 176 -5.77 -6.44 9.14
CA PHE A 176 -7.04 -5.75 8.97
C PHE A 176 -6.84 -4.24 8.98
N ALA A 177 -7.68 -3.54 8.22
CA ALA A 177 -7.74 -2.09 8.26
C ALA A 177 -8.64 -1.64 9.41
N LEU A 178 -8.18 -0.65 10.16
CA LEU A 178 -8.86 -0.09 11.32
C LEU A 178 -9.10 1.41 11.16
N HIS A 179 -10.17 1.87 11.77
CA HIS A 179 -10.53 3.28 11.86
C HIS A 179 -10.92 3.58 13.31
N LEU A 180 -10.26 4.56 13.95
CA LEU A 180 -10.68 5.07 15.25
C LEU A 180 -12.00 5.86 15.12
N GLN A 181 -12.96 5.54 15.97
CA GLN A 181 -14.20 6.30 16.11
C GLN A 181 -14.03 7.45 17.11
N ASP A 182 -13.22 7.20 18.15
CA ASP A 182 -12.86 8.21 19.14
C ASP A 182 -11.70 9.10 18.69
N ARG A 183 -11.56 10.23 19.33
CA ARG A 183 -10.45 11.17 19.10
C ARG A 183 -9.14 10.63 19.64
N GLY A 184 -8.21 10.35 18.76
CA GLY A 184 -6.88 9.80 19.12
C GLY A 184 -6.06 9.49 17.88
N VAL A 185 -4.88 8.90 18.11
CA VAL A 185 -3.96 8.44 17.04
C VAL A 185 -3.41 7.09 17.45
N MET A 186 -3.81 6.03 16.75
CA MET A 186 -3.20 4.72 16.94
C MET A 186 -1.77 4.68 16.37
N ARG A 187 -0.92 3.88 16.98
CA ARG A 187 0.49 3.69 16.60
C ARG A 187 0.85 2.21 16.58
N GLN A 188 1.95 1.90 15.90
CA GLN A 188 2.53 0.56 15.94
C GLN A 188 2.73 0.11 17.40
N GLY A 189 2.33 -1.12 17.69
CA GLY A 189 2.43 -1.73 19.02
C GLY A 189 1.23 -1.50 19.94
N ASP A 190 0.32 -0.55 19.63
CA ASP A 190 -0.91 -0.37 20.42
C ASP A 190 -1.74 -1.65 20.41
N GLY A 191 -2.16 -2.13 21.61
CA GLY A 191 -2.96 -3.33 21.75
C GLY A 191 -4.38 -3.17 21.23
N VAL A 192 -4.92 -4.20 20.58
CA VAL A 192 -6.29 -4.23 20.06
C VAL A 192 -7.11 -5.26 20.82
N TYR A 193 -8.31 -4.89 21.28
CA TYR A 193 -9.11 -5.69 22.19
C TYR A 193 -10.59 -5.76 21.77
N LEU A 194 -11.21 -6.88 22.14
CA LEU A 194 -12.66 -7.06 22.12
C LEU A 194 -13.10 -7.36 23.57
N GLY A 195 -13.64 -6.36 24.26
CA GLY A 195 -13.79 -6.42 25.72
C GLY A 195 -12.42 -6.63 26.37
N ASP A 196 -12.29 -7.65 27.22
CA ASP A 196 -11.03 -7.99 27.91
C ASP A 196 -10.08 -8.88 27.09
N ILE A 197 -10.51 -9.35 25.92
CA ILE A 197 -9.73 -10.28 25.09
C ILE A 197 -8.83 -9.47 24.16
N ARG A 198 -7.51 -9.65 24.26
CA ARG A 198 -6.55 -9.08 23.31
C ARG A 198 -6.61 -9.86 22.00
N LEU A 199 -6.99 -9.19 20.90
CA LEU A 199 -7.07 -9.79 19.57
C LEU A 199 -5.74 -9.70 18.79
N GLY A 200 -4.87 -8.74 19.14
CA GLY A 200 -3.61 -8.50 18.47
C GLY A 200 -3.07 -7.10 18.71
N SER A 201 -2.39 -6.53 17.74
CA SER A 201 -1.76 -5.22 17.85
C SER A 201 -1.84 -4.43 16.55
N VAL A 202 -1.78 -3.11 16.66
CA VAL A 202 -1.63 -2.18 15.54
C VAL A 202 -0.25 -2.34 14.93
N THR A 203 -0.17 -2.51 13.62
CA THR A 203 1.09 -2.61 12.87
C THR A 203 1.49 -1.27 12.27
N SER A 204 0.52 -0.46 11.84
CA SER A 204 0.73 0.89 11.34
C SER A 204 -0.43 1.79 11.70
N GLY A 205 -0.17 3.07 11.97
CA GLY A 205 -1.23 4.02 12.30
C GLY A 205 -0.83 5.47 12.05
N THR A 206 -1.74 6.25 11.50
CA THR A 206 -1.56 7.68 11.22
C THR A 206 -2.89 8.43 11.29
N VAL A 207 -2.82 9.74 11.14
CA VAL A 207 -4.00 10.62 10.99
C VAL A 207 -4.00 11.21 9.61
N VAL A 208 -5.13 11.09 8.94
CA VAL A 208 -5.32 11.61 7.59
C VAL A 208 -6.47 12.61 7.52
N PRO A 209 -6.44 13.56 6.58
CA PRO A 209 -7.62 14.33 6.25
C PRO A 209 -8.66 13.42 5.56
N PHE A 210 -9.88 13.47 6.01
CA PHE A 210 -11.00 12.80 5.35
C PHE A 210 -11.88 13.85 4.69
N TRP A 211 -11.71 14.00 3.40
CA TRP A 211 -12.31 15.03 2.59
C TRP A 211 -13.81 14.77 2.34
N LYS A 212 -14.59 15.84 2.32
CA LYS A 212 -15.94 15.80 1.79
C LYS A 212 -15.94 16.00 0.28
N PHE A 213 -16.83 15.31 -0.39
CA PHE A 213 -17.01 15.38 -1.83
C PHE A 213 -18.37 16.03 -2.14
N SER A 214 -18.44 16.88 -3.19
CA SER A 214 -19.69 17.52 -3.64
C SER A 214 -20.62 16.52 -4.32
N ASP A 215 -20.06 15.55 -5.04
CA ASP A 215 -20.80 14.57 -5.83
C ASP A 215 -20.33 13.14 -5.56
N SER A 216 -20.84 12.18 -6.32
CA SER A 216 -20.47 10.76 -6.24
C SER A 216 -20.03 10.23 -7.59
N GLY A 217 -19.29 9.11 -7.59
CA GLY A 217 -18.80 8.47 -8.80
C GLY A 217 -17.76 9.34 -9.52
N GLU A 218 -17.74 9.29 -10.84
CA GLU A 218 -16.74 9.99 -11.67
C GLU A 218 -16.86 11.52 -11.63
N SER A 219 -18.04 12.06 -11.31
CA SER A 219 -18.27 13.51 -11.15
C SER A 219 -17.80 14.05 -9.81
N SER A 220 -17.40 13.18 -8.90
CA SER A 220 -16.99 13.54 -7.55
C SER A 220 -15.80 14.50 -7.53
N LYS A 221 -15.96 15.62 -6.80
CA LYS A 221 -14.90 16.62 -6.61
C LYS A 221 -14.62 16.81 -5.13
N ILE A 222 -13.35 16.91 -4.79
CA ILE A 222 -12.91 17.26 -3.44
C ILE A 222 -13.37 18.69 -3.14
N THR A 223 -13.97 18.89 -1.96
CA THR A 223 -14.28 20.22 -1.43
C THR A 223 -13.15 20.67 -0.49
N GLU A 224 -13.19 21.92 -0.03
CA GLU A 224 -12.26 22.42 0.98
C GLU A 224 -12.54 21.87 2.40
N GLN A 225 -13.70 21.21 2.57
CA GLN A 225 -14.10 20.68 3.86
C GLN A 225 -13.52 19.30 4.12
N HIS A 226 -12.84 19.14 5.25
CA HIS A 226 -12.35 17.86 5.73
C HIS A 226 -12.42 17.77 7.26
N HIS A 227 -12.37 16.56 7.78
CA HIS A 227 -12.12 16.29 9.19
C HIS A 227 -10.91 15.35 9.31
N ARG A 228 -10.28 15.30 10.48
CA ARG A 228 -9.18 14.38 10.74
C ARG A 228 -9.72 13.03 11.18
N ARG A 229 -9.13 11.97 10.65
CA ARG A 229 -9.45 10.59 11.00
C ARG A 229 -8.19 9.79 11.23
N SER A 230 -8.12 9.05 12.33
CA SER A 230 -7.04 8.10 12.57
C SER A 230 -7.38 6.78 11.88
N ILE A 231 -6.47 6.33 11.04
CA ILE A 231 -6.53 5.08 10.31
C ILE A 231 -5.31 4.22 10.64
N GLY A 232 -5.42 2.91 10.48
CA GLY A 232 -4.32 2.00 10.71
C GLY A 232 -4.53 0.63 10.10
N LEU A 233 -3.47 -0.16 10.16
CA LEU A 233 -3.48 -1.60 9.94
C LEU A 233 -3.15 -2.29 11.26
N ALA A 234 -3.70 -3.48 11.46
CA ALA A 234 -3.45 -4.27 12.66
C ALA A 234 -3.40 -5.76 12.33
N LEU A 235 -2.51 -6.48 13.00
CA LEU A 235 -2.41 -7.92 12.97
C LEU A 235 -3.32 -8.50 14.04
N LEU A 236 -4.47 -9.03 13.64
CA LEU A 236 -5.54 -9.51 14.52
C LEU A 236 -5.82 -10.98 14.28
N ASN A 237 -6.52 -11.62 15.25
CA ASN A 237 -7.06 -12.96 15.06
C ASN A 237 -7.70 -13.10 13.69
N ALA A 238 -7.37 -14.15 12.96
CA ALA A 238 -7.76 -14.34 11.55
C ALA A 238 -9.27 -14.41 11.32
N ARG A 239 -10.06 -14.73 12.36
CA ARG A 239 -11.53 -14.78 12.33
C ARG A 239 -12.22 -13.44 12.53
N THR A 240 -11.47 -12.38 12.82
CA THR A 240 -12.01 -11.03 12.92
C THR A 240 -12.77 -10.65 11.64
N GLN A 241 -13.92 -10.04 11.78
CA GLN A 241 -14.79 -9.68 10.65
C GLN A 241 -14.78 -8.17 10.38
N ILE A 242 -15.05 -7.81 9.14
CA ILE A 242 -15.29 -6.40 8.78
C ILE A 242 -16.58 -5.95 9.48
N GLY A 243 -16.55 -4.75 10.08
CA GLY A 243 -17.63 -4.20 10.88
C GLY A 243 -17.54 -4.53 12.37
N THR A 244 -16.58 -5.38 12.78
CA THR A 244 -16.36 -5.63 14.21
C THR A 244 -15.94 -4.35 14.90
N GLU A 245 -16.72 -3.96 15.92
CA GLU A 245 -16.36 -2.89 16.87
C GLU A 245 -15.39 -3.44 17.90
N LEU A 246 -14.34 -2.71 18.18
CA LEU A 246 -13.25 -3.10 19.07
C LEU A 246 -12.64 -1.85 19.73
N GLU A 247 -11.68 -2.07 20.60
CA GLU A 247 -10.98 -1.00 21.29
C GLU A 247 -9.48 -1.09 21.06
N ILE A 248 -8.84 0.08 20.96
CA ILE A 248 -7.39 0.20 20.83
C ILE A 248 -6.85 0.91 22.06
N GLU A 249 -5.86 0.33 22.69
CA GLU A 249 -5.23 0.90 23.88
C GLU A 249 -4.13 1.89 23.48
N VAL A 250 -4.52 3.16 23.47
CA VAL A 250 -3.61 4.27 23.12
C VAL A 250 -3.22 4.99 24.41
N ARG A 251 -1.95 4.91 24.79
CA ARG A 251 -1.40 5.56 26.00
C ARG A 251 -2.21 5.22 27.27
N GLY A 252 -2.55 3.96 27.46
CA GLY A 252 -3.32 3.46 28.62
C GLY A 252 -4.82 3.79 28.60
N ARG A 253 -5.36 4.26 27.47
CA ARG A 253 -6.80 4.54 27.31
C ARG A 253 -7.38 3.66 26.21
N ARG A 254 -8.53 3.07 26.44
CA ARG A 254 -9.28 2.30 25.46
C ARG A 254 -10.09 3.26 24.60
N LEU A 255 -9.79 3.29 23.30
CA LEU A 255 -10.47 4.11 22.29
C LEU A 255 -11.26 3.19 21.36
N LYS A 256 -12.51 3.55 21.09
CA LYS A 256 -13.36 2.80 20.17
C LYS A 256 -12.82 2.85 18.74
N ALA A 257 -12.81 1.71 18.09
CA ALA A 257 -12.40 1.54 16.71
C ALA A 257 -13.30 0.53 16.00
N ILE A 258 -13.22 0.49 14.69
CA ILE A 258 -13.98 -0.44 13.86
C ILE A 258 -13.09 -1.03 12.77
N VAL A 259 -13.28 -2.31 12.48
CA VAL A 259 -12.64 -3.00 11.36
C VAL A 259 -13.33 -2.59 10.06
N VAL A 260 -12.57 -2.07 9.11
CA VAL A 260 -13.09 -1.58 7.84
C VAL A 260 -12.54 -2.34 6.64
N ARG A 261 -13.29 -2.36 5.54
CA ARG A 261 -12.82 -2.97 4.31
C ARG A 261 -11.72 -2.14 3.66
N ARG A 262 -11.83 -0.81 3.73
CA ARG A 262 -10.90 0.18 3.20
C ARG A 262 -10.99 1.47 3.98
N HIS A 263 -9.93 2.28 3.94
CA HIS A 263 -9.90 3.55 4.66
C HIS A 263 -10.71 4.66 3.99
N GLY A 264 -10.79 4.65 2.64
CA GLY A 264 -11.61 5.57 1.88
C GLY A 264 -13.05 5.08 1.67
N SER A 265 -13.94 6.00 1.36
CA SER A 265 -15.28 5.65 0.87
C SER A 265 -15.24 5.23 -0.60
N SER A 266 -16.34 4.66 -1.13
CA SER A 266 -16.49 4.41 -2.57
C SER A 266 -16.47 5.69 -3.42
N LYS A 267 -16.61 6.85 -2.79
CA LYS A 267 -16.56 8.18 -3.42
C LYS A 267 -15.18 8.81 -3.38
N THR A 268 -14.22 8.22 -2.65
CA THR A 268 -12.88 8.76 -2.46
C THR A 268 -11.98 8.33 -3.60
N LEU A 269 -11.35 9.31 -4.26
CA LEU A 269 -10.27 9.04 -5.23
C LEU A 269 -9.09 8.34 -4.52
N PRO A 270 -8.41 7.41 -5.19
CA PRO A 270 -8.60 6.91 -6.56
C PRO A 270 -9.52 5.69 -6.67
N TYR A 271 -10.18 5.28 -5.60
CA TYR A 271 -10.82 3.96 -5.46
C TYR A 271 -11.95 3.67 -6.45
N PHE A 272 -12.56 4.67 -7.04
CA PHE A 272 -13.59 4.46 -8.06
C PHE A 272 -13.15 4.88 -9.47
N ARG A 273 -11.98 5.52 -9.62
CA ARG A 273 -11.41 5.76 -10.95
C ARG A 273 -10.74 4.49 -11.43
N ALA A 274 -11.29 3.90 -12.46
CA ALA A 274 -10.55 2.93 -13.24
C ALA A 274 -9.27 3.58 -13.78
N LEU A 275 -8.19 2.80 -13.96
CA LEU A 275 -7.09 3.21 -14.82
C LEU A 275 -7.73 3.55 -16.17
N ILE A 276 -7.74 4.83 -16.50
CA ILE A 276 -8.28 5.28 -17.79
C ILE A 276 -7.49 4.57 -18.87
N PRO A 277 -8.17 3.89 -19.79
CA PRO A 277 -7.53 3.12 -20.85
C PRO A 277 -6.62 3.96 -21.73
#